data_933e48574e1f4ff0566be3bb57d2d930
#
_entry.id   933e48574e1f4ff0566be3bb57d2d930
#
_cell.length_a   1.000
_cell.length_b   1.000
_cell.length_c   1.000
_cell.angle_alpha   90.00
_cell.angle_beta   90.00
_cell.angle_gamma   90.00
#
_symmetry.space_group_name_H-M   'P 1'
#
loop_
_entity.id
_entity.type
_entity.pdbx_description
1 polymer ?
#
loop_
_entity_poly.entity_id
_entity_poly.type
_entity_poly.pdbx_seq_one_letter_code
_entity_poly.pdbx_strand_id
1 'polypeptide(L)'
;ISDGALAVARERLERSAARQAVRSLRQEQRSLLDLGDETPFDYINSVGVLHHLREPEAGLAALADLLAPQGLLHLFLYADAGRWEIHRTQKALMLLQAGTGGDGLRLGRELFETLPESNRLRRHHEQRWSVDCAPDANFADMYLHPQETSYSIERLFAFIETAGLQFAGFSNPEVWDPARLLNGELLERAQALPVSQQWSLIEQLDPDISHFEFFLSKAP
;
A
#
# COMPACT_ATOMS: atom_id res chain seq x y z
N ILE A 1 15.44 2.90 4.81
CA ILE A 1 15.99 3.41 3.52
C ILE A 1 17.46 3.10 3.48
N SER A 2 17.94 2.50 2.39
CA SER A 2 19.36 2.19 2.18
C SER A 2 20.00 3.21 1.25
N ASP A 3 21.33 3.39 1.37
CA ASP A 3 22.10 4.24 0.45
C ASP A 3 21.94 3.80 -1.01
N GLY A 4 21.81 2.50 -1.25
CA GLY A 4 21.54 1.95 -2.57
C GLY A 4 20.22 2.42 -3.15
N ALA A 5 19.15 2.49 -2.35
CA ALA A 5 17.84 2.98 -2.79
C ALA A 5 17.90 4.49 -3.14
N LEU A 6 18.62 5.27 -2.33
CA LEU A 6 18.84 6.71 -2.62
C LEU A 6 19.64 6.92 -3.89
N ALA A 7 20.66 6.10 -4.15
CA ALA A 7 21.45 6.17 -5.38
C ALA A 7 20.58 5.87 -6.62
N VAL A 8 19.75 4.83 -6.58
CA VAL A 8 18.80 4.49 -7.66
C VAL A 8 17.79 5.61 -7.88
N ALA A 9 17.25 6.19 -6.81
CA ALA A 9 16.29 7.30 -6.91
C ALA A 9 16.93 8.53 -7.59
N ARG A 10 18.17 8.85 -7.25
CA ARG A 10 18.93 9.93 -7.89
C ARG A 10 19.15 9.67 -9.37
N GLU A 11 19.62 8.48 -9.72
CA GLU A 11 19.84 8.07 -11.11
C GLU A 11 18.55 8.15 -11.94
N ARG A 12 17.42 7.67 -11.39
CA ARG A 12 16.12 7.76 -12.07
C ARG A 12 15.69 9.21 -12.29
N LEU A 13 15.89 10.09 -11.32
CA LEU A 13 15.58 11.51 -11.48
C LEU A 13 16.43 12.16 -12.57
N GLU A 14 17.74 11.90 -12.59
CA GLU A 14 18.65 12.47 -13.61
C GLU A 14 18.28 12.04 -15.04
N ARG A 15 17.71 10.85 -15.20
CA ARG A 15 17.21 10.34 -16.50
C ARG A 15 15.79 10.79 -16.82
N SER A 16 15.07 11.38 -15.86
CA SER A 16 13.68 11.78 -16.01
C SER A 16 13.57 13.15 -16.70
N ALA A 17 12.55 13.29 -17.55
CA ALA A 17 12.17 14.60 -18.09
C ALA A 17 11.78 15.60 -16.97
N ALA A 18 11.30 15.09 -15.82
CA ALA A 18 10.96 15.90 -14.66
C ALA A 18 12.18 16.57 -14.01
N ARG A 19 13.43 16.13 -14.31
CA ARG A 19 14.67 16.74 -13.77
C ARG A 19 14.74 18.25 -14.00
N GLN A 20 14.28 18.72 -15.14
CA GLN A 20 14.29 20.15 -15.49
C GLN A 20 13.31 20.98 -14.65
N ALA A 21 12.27 20.38 -14.12
CA ALA A 21 11.28 21.04 -13.26
C ALA A 21 11.74 21.10 -11.78
N VAL A 22 12.73 20.29 -11.40
CA VAL A 22 13.22 20.23 -10.02
C VAL A 22 14.20 21.37 -9.76
N ARG A 23 13.79 22.34 -8.95
CA ARG A 23 14.62 23.50 -8.55
C ARG A 23 15.68 23.12 -7.52
N SER A 24 15.32 22.31 -6.55
CA SER A 24 16.22 21.80 -5.51
C SER A 24 15.86 20.38 -5.14
N LEU A 25 16.86 19.57 -4.81
CA LEU A 25 16.69 18.20 -4.34
C LEU A 25 17.53 17.99 -3.09
N ARG A 26 16.87 17.52 -2.03
CA ARG A 26 17.52 16.99 -0.82
C ARG A 26 17.14 15.53 -0.69
N GLN A 27 18.10 14.66 -0.52
CA GLN A 27 17.92 13.24 -0.29
C GLN A 27 18.65 12.85 0.99
N GLU A 28 17.96 12.28 1.92
CA GLU A 28 18.49 11.94 3.23
C GLU A 28 18.11 10.52 3.63
N GLN A 29 19.04 9.85 4.30
CA GLN A 29 18.79 8.59 4.98
C GLN A 29 18.40 8.90 6.42
N ARG A 30 17.10 9.13 6.66
CA ARG A 30 16.54 9.43 7.98
C ARG A 30 15.33 8.56 8.25
N SER A 31 15.05 8.31 9.50
CA SER A 31 13.76 7.79 9.94
C SER A 31 12.66 8.82 9.70
N LEU A 32 11.50 8.38 9.26
CA LEU A 32 10.31 9.20 9.18
C LEU A 32 9.94 9.82 10.55
N LEU A 33 10.23 9.10 11.63
CA LEU A 33 9.93 9.53 13.00
C LEU A 33 10.91 10.59 13.54
N ASP A 34 11.99 10.90 12.80
CA ASP A 34 13.05 11.84 13.21
C ASP A 34 13.01 13.15 12.40
N LEU A 35 11.88 13.51 11.82
CA LEU A 35 11.73 14.66 10.92
C LEU A 35 11.15 15.92 11.61
N GLY A 36 11.04 15.95 12.94
CA GLY A 36 10.33 17.00 13.70
C GLY A 36 10.81 18.44 13.53
N ASP A 37 12.01 18.67 12.98
CA ASP A 37 12.59 20.01 12.79
C ASP A 37 12.39 20.57 11.36
N GLU A 38 11.67 19.85 10.50
CA GLU A 38 11.45 20.27 9.12
C GLU A 38 10.35 21.33 9.02
N THR A 39 10.47 22.20 8.03
CA THR A 39 9.38 23.10 7.65
C THR A 39 8.24 22.30 7.02
N PRO A 40 6.97 22.67 7.27
CA PRO A 40 5.83 21.97 6.70
C PRO A 40 5.88 21.90 5.17
N PHE A 41 5.40 20.79 4.63
CA PHE A 41 5.35 20.52 3.21
C PHE A 41 3.93 20.72 2.66
N ASP A 42 3.83 21.34 1.48
CA ASP A 42 2.55 21.48 0.76
C ASP A 42 2.05 20.15 0.19
N TYR A 43 2.97 19.25 -0.13
CA TYR A 43 2.65 17.92 -0.64
C TYR A 43 3.60 16.86 -0.06
N ILE A 44 3.02 15.82 0.50
CA ILE A 44 3.74 14.66 0.99
C ILE A 44 3.25 13.43 0.21
N ASN A 45 4.19 12.61 -0.29
CA ASN A 45 3.89 11.35 -0.96
C ASN A 45 4.53 10.20 -0.20
N SER A 46 3.71 9.29 0.35
CA SER A 46 4.16 8.14 1.11
C SER A 46 3.53 6.85 0.56
N VAL A 47 4.19 6.30 -0.46
CA VAL A 47 3.79 5.08 -1.17
C VAL A 47 4.65 3.91 -0.72
N GLY A 48 4.03 2.84 -0.19
CA GLY A 48 4.74 1.64 0.21
C GLY A 48 5.61 1.81 1.46
N VAL A 49 5.21 2.65 2.43
CA VAL A 49 6.03 2.96 3.62
C VAL A 49 5.34 2.61 4.91
N LEU A 50 4.19 3.23 5.21
CA LEU A 50 3.58 3.18 6.55
C LEU A 50 3.17 1.76 6.96
N HIS A 51 2.66 0.97 6.03
CA HIS A 51 2.25 -0.41 6.32
C HIS A 51 3.41 -1.37 6.64
N HIS A 52 4.65 -0.94 6.45
CA HIS A 52 5.85 -1.67 6.86
C HIS A 52 6.44 -1.16 8.18
N LEU A 53 5.91 -0.09 8.75
CA LEU A 53 6.35 0.38 10.06
C LEU A 53 5.84 -0.54 11.18
N ARG A 54 6.58 -0.58 12.27
CA ARG A 54 6.16 -1.29 13.48
C ARG A 54 4.93 -0.63 14.11
N GLU A 55 4.89 0.70 14.05
CA GLU A 55 3.83 1.56 14.56
C GLU A 55 3.39 2.50 13.44
N PRO A 56 2.49 2.04 12.53
CA PRO A 56 2.02 2.85 11.40
C PRO A 56 1.36 4.17 11.84
N GLU A 57 0.66 4.16 12.98
CA GLU A 57 -0.01 5.33 13.57
C GLU A 57 0.99 6.43 13.93
N ALA A 58 2.14 6.07 14.51
CA ALA A 58 3.21 7.02 14.80
C ALA A 58 3.79 7.61 13.50
N GLY A 59 3.91 6.80 12.45
CA GLY A 59 4.31 7.25 11.12
C GLY A 59 3.32 8.24 10.52
N LEU A 60 2.02 7.95 10.61
CA LEU A 60 0.98 8.84 10.10
C LEU A 60 0.94 10.17 10.88
N ALA A 61 1.07 10.12 12.22
CA ALA A 61 1.14 11.32 13.05
C ALA A 61 2.33 12.21 12.67
N ALA A 62 3.53 11.62 12.47
CA ALA A 62 4.71 12.35 12.03
C ALA A 62 4.51 13.03 10.66
N LEU A 63 3.84 12.37 9.71
CA LEU A 63 3.49 12.98 8.42
C LEU A 63 2.44 14.09 8.58
N ALA A 64 1.47 13.90 9.47
CA ALA A 64 0.46 14.93 9.75
C ALA A 64 1.09 16.21 10.35
N ASP A 65 2.06 16.07 11.25
CA ASP A 65 2.78 17.21 11.83
C ASP A 65 3.55 18.00 10.76
N LEU A 66 4.14 17.29 9.80
CA LEU A 66 4.90 17.87 8.68
C LEU A 66 4.04 18.43 7.55
N LEU A 67 2.74 18.15 7.52
CA LEU A 67 1.86 18.66 6.48
C LEU A 67 1.51 20.12 6.74
N ALA A 68 1.61 20.98 5.72
CA ALA A 68 1.16 22.35 5.79
C ALA A 68 -0.37 22.43 6.02
N PRO A 69 -0.91 23.54 6.57
CA PRO A 69 -2.35 23.66 6.83
C PRO A 69 -3.26 23.41 5.62
N GLN A 70 -2.79 23.76 4.41
CA GLN A 70 -3.49 23.51 3.13
C GLN A 70 -2.79 22.44 2.30
N GLY A 71 -1.91 21.67 2.94
CA GLY A 71 -1.14 20.61 2.27
C GLY A 71 -1.98 19.37 1.98
N LEU A 72 -1.48 18.57 1.06
CA LEU A 72 -2.07 17.30 0.64
C LEU A 72 -1.09 16.15 0.91
N LEU A 73 -1.57 15.11 1.59
CA LEU A 73 -0.81 13.89 1.85
C LEU A 73 -1.39 12.77 0.99
N HIS A 74 -0.57 12.22 0.09
CA HIS A 74 -0.89 11.04 -0.71
C HIS A 74 -0.36 9.79 -0.04
N LEU A 75 -1.21 8.80 0.16
CA LEU A 75 -0.88 7.52 0.79
C LEU A 75 -1.24 6.34 -0.11
N PHE A 76 -0.40 5.32 -0.02
CA PHE A 76 -0.66 3.97 -0.52
C PHE A 76 -0.50 2.99 0.63
N LEU A 77 -1.58 2.26 0.97
CA LEU A 77 -1.62 1.25 2.03
C LEU A 77 -2.19 -0.06 1.50
N TYR A 78 -1.79 -1.17 2.10
CA TYR A 78 -2.31 -2.49 1.71
C TYR A 78 -3.73 -2.71 2.22
N ALA A 79 -4.57 -3.31 1.35
CA ALA A 79 -5.93 -3.71 1.67
C ALA A 79 -6.01 -5.21 2.03
N ASP A 80 -6.76 -5.54 3.08
CA ASP A 80 -6.89 -6.92 3.58
C ASP A 80 -7.51 -7.85 2.53
N ALA A 81 -8.58 -7.41 1.86
CA ALA A 81 -9.37 -8.24 0.97
C ALA A 81 -8.54 -8.81 -0.19
N GLY A 82 -7.79 -7.95 -0.87
CA GLY A 82 -6.99 -8.35 -2.04
C GLY A 82 -5.62 -8.94 -1.72
N ARG A 83 -5.29 -9.13 -0.44
CA ARG A 83 -4.00 -9.71 -0.01
C ARG A 83 -4.14 -11.05 0.72
N TRP A 84 -5.33 -11.64 0.71
CA TRP A 84 -5.57 -12.88 1.43
C TRP A 84 -4.65 -14.02 1.00
N GLU A 85 -4.45 -14.24 -0.31
CA GLU A 85 -3.56 -15.29 -0.83
C GLU A 85 -2.10 -14.98 -0.52
N ILE A 86 -1.72 -13.71 -0.54
CA ILE A 86 -0.36 -13.26 -0.20
C ILE A 86 -0.08 -13.57 1.28
N HIS A 87 -0.97 -13.18 2.19
CA HIS A 87 -0.82 -13.47 3.62
C HIS A 87 -0.77 -14.98 3.92
N ARG A 88 -1.55 -15.79 3.19
CA ARG A 88 -1.49 -17.25 3.32
C ARG A 88 -0.15 -17.80 2.84
N THR A 89 0.40 -17.27 1.75
CA THR A 89 1.70 -17.66 1.23
C THR A 89 2.82 -17.24 2.20
N GLN A 90 2.81 -16.01 2.68
CA GLN A 90 3.74 -15.53 3.70
C GLN A 90 3.72 -16.44 4.94
N LYS A 91 2.52 -16.77 5.44
CA LYS A 91 2.36 -17.65 6.59
C LYS A 91 2.89 -19.06 6.33
N ALA A 92 2.66 -19.61 5.13
CA ALA A 92 3.19 -20.92 4.74
C ALA A 92 4.73 -20.91 4.70
N LEU A 93 5.34 -19.91 4.09
CA LEU A 93 6.80 -19.76 4.02
C LEU A 93 7.42 -19.57 5.41
N MET A 94 6.75 -18.82 6.29
CA MET A 94 7.18 -18.68 7.69
C MET A 94 7.14 -20.02 8.44
N LEU A 95 6.08 -20.82 8.26
CA LEU A 95 5.98 -22.16 8.86
C LEU A 95 7.04 -23.13 8.33
N LEU A 96 7.42 -22.97 7.07
CA LEU A 96 8.51 -23.72 6.42
C LEU A 96 9.90 -23.20 6.79
N GLN A 97 9.98 -22.15 7.61
CA GLN A 97 11.23 -21.51 8.04
C GLN A 97 12.12 -21.07 6.86
N ALA A 98 11.47 -20.61 5.77
CA ALA A 98 12.17 -20.24 4.55
C ALA A 98 13.15 -19.06 4.72
N GLY A 99 12.93 -18.21 5.74
CA GLY A 99 13.74 -17.01 5.95
C GLY A 99 13.46 -15.90 4.93
N THR A 100 14.22 -14.82 4.99
CA THR A 100 14.04 -13.62 4.15
C THR A 100 15.14 -13.42 3.11
N GLY A 101 16.18 -14.26 3.12
CA GLY A 101 17.34 -14.20 2.21
C GLY A 101 17.20 -15.05 0.96
N GLY A 102 18.34 -15.39 0.37
CA GLY A 102 18.40 -16.19 -0.87
C GLY A 102 17.70 -17.55 -0.77
N ASP A 103 17.77 -18.23 0.37
CA ASP A 103 17.02 -19.47 0.61
C ASP A 103 15.52 -19.22 0.62
N GLY A 104 15.07 -18.11 1.21
CA GLY A 104 13.66 -17.70 1.19
C GLY A 104 13.15 -17.50 -0.23
N LEU A 105 13.92 -16.82 -1.07
CA LEU A 105 13.60 -16.64 -2.49
C LEU A 105 13.46 -17.97 -3.21
N ARG A 106 14.44 -18.85 -3.08
CA ARG A 106 14.44 -20.17 -3.70
C ARG A 106 13.23 -21.00 -3.25
N LEU A 107 13.03 -21.14 -1.94
CA LEU A 107 11.93 -21.90 -1.36
C LEU A 107 10.56 -21.32 -1.70
N GLY A 108 10.46 -19.99 -1.74
CA GLY A 108 9.23 -19.30 -2.11
C GLY A 108 8.83 -19.55 -3.56
N ARG A 109 9.77 -19.56 -4.49
CA ARG A 109 9.52 -19.91 -5.90
C ARG A 109 9.17 -21.37 -6.03
N GLU A 110 9.95 -22.26 -5.41
CA GLU A 110 9.72 -23.71 -5.39
C GLU A 110 8.34 -24.08 -4.81
N LEU A 111 7.83 -23.30 -3.83
CA LEU A 111 6.48 -23.50 -3.30
C LEU A 111 5.42 -23.42 -4.40
N PHE A 112 5.46 -22.39 -5.23
CA PHE A 112 4.48 -22.22 -6.30
C PHE A 112 4.62 -23.29 -7.40
N GLU A 113 5.84 -23.76 -7.69
CA GLU A 113 6.09 -24.83 -8.65
C GLU A 113 5.58 -26.19 -8.12
N THR A 114 5.70 -26.42 -6.81
CA THR A 114 5.33 -27.69 -6.16
C THR A 114 3.83 -27.82 -5.91
N LEU A 115 3.14 -26.71 -5.64
CA LEU A 115 1.70 -26.75 -5.40
C LEU A 115 0.94 -27.28 -6.64
N PRO A 116 -0.11 -28.10 -6.46
CA PRO A 116 -0.96 -28.53 -7.57
C PRO A 116 -1.52 -27.35 -8.36
N GLU A 117 -1.70 -27.51 -9.67
CA GLU A 117 -2.28 -26.45 -10.54
C GLU A 117 -3.67 -25.97 -10.08
N SER A 118 -4.46 -26.85 -9.44
CA SER A 118 -5.75 -26.52 -8.86
C SER A 118 -5.66 -25.72 -7.56
N ASN A 119 -4.46 -25.57 -6.98
CA ASN A 119 -4.28 -24.84 -5.72
C ASN A 119 -4.53 -23.33 -5.93
N ARG A 120 -5.34 -22.75 -5.03
CA ARG A 120 -5.74 -21.35 -5.14
C ARG A 120 -4.56 -20.37 -5.04
N LEU A 121 -3.59 -20.62 -4.17
CA LEU A 121 -2.42 -19.75 -4.01
C LEU A 121 -1.56 -19.73 -5.28
N ARG A 122 -1.32 -20.93 -5.87
CA ARG A 122 -0.58 -21.05 -7.14
C ARG A 122 -1.29 -20.29 -8.26
N ARG A 123 -2.59 -20.53 -8.48
CA ARG A 123 -3.36 -19.85 -9.52
C ARG A 123 -3.39 -18.34 -9.35
N HIS A 124 -3.59 -17.85 -8.12
CA HIS A 124 -3.59 -16.43 -7.84
C HIS A 124 -2.23 -15.80 -8.15
N HIS A 125 -1.12 -16.45 -7.75
CA HIS A 125 0.23 -15.98 -8.11
C HIS A 125 0.42 -15.94 -9.62
N GLU A 126 0.13 -17.05 -10.34
CA GLU A 126 0.32 -17.15 -11.77
C GLU A 126 -0.51 -16.14 -12.58
N GLN A 127 -1.76 -15.91 -12.18
CA GLN A 127 -2.68 -15.05 -12.91
C GLN A 127 -2.47 -13.55 -12.63
N ARG A 128 -2.03 -13.21 -11.43
CA ARG A 128 -2.02 -11.82 -10.99
C ARG A 128 -0.63 -11.26 -10.73
N TRP A 129 0.27 -12.04 -10.15
CA TRP A 129 1.52 -11.51 -9.59
C TRP A 129 2.79 -12.02 -10.24
N SER A 130 2.71 -13.03 -11.10
CA SER A 130 3.91 -13.66 -11.67
C SER A 130 4.81 -12.69 -12.42
N VAL A 131 4.24 -11.72 -13.14
CA VAL A 131 5.01 -10.71 -13.88
C VAL A 131 5.64 -9.72 -12.90
N ASP A 132 4.87 -9.19 -11.96
CA ASP A 132 5.35 -8.20 -10.99
C ASP A 132 6.39 -8.80 -10.03
N CYS A 133 6.25 -10.09 -9.68
CA CYS A 133 7.16 -10.83 -8.83
C CYS A 133 8.30 -11.53 -9.58
N ALA A 134 8.45 -11.34 -10.89
CA ALA A 134 9.58 -11.89 -11.63
C ALA A 134 10.94 -11.40 -11.11
N PRO A 135 11.13 -10.09 -10.77
CA PRO A 135 12.31 -9.64 -10.08
C PRO A 135 12.35 -10.14 -8.63
N ASP A 136 13.53 -10.60 -8.17
CA ASP A 136 13.71 -11.12 -6.80
C ASP A 136 13.36 -10.12 -5.71
N ALA A 137 13.65 -8.83 -5.93
CA ALA A 137 13.31 -7.78 -4.98
C ALA A 137 11.79 -7.65 -4.77
N ASN A 138 11.00 -7.71 -5.84
CA ASN A 138 9.55 -7.63 -5.76
C ASN A 138 8.95 -8.90 -5.15
N PHE A 139 9.51 -10.07 -5.46
CA PHE A 139 9.10 -11.33 -4.85
C PHE A 139 9.35 -11.32 -3.34
N ALA A 140 10.53 -10.85 -2.93
CA ALA A 140 10.89 -10.74 -1.51
C ALA A 140 9.99 -9.74 -0.78
N ASP A 141 9.72 -8.59 -1.38
CA ASP A 141 8.82 -7.58 -0.83
C ASP A 141 7.41 -8.14 -0.62
N MET A 142 6.88 -8.86 -1.59
CA MET A 142 5.51 -9.41 -1.53
C MET A 142 5.37 -10.60 -0.59
N TYR A 143 6.30 -11.57 -0.61
CA TYR A 143 6.10 -12.86 0.05
C TYR A 143 7.02 -13.12 1.24
N LEU A 144 8.11 -12.37 1.38
CA LEU A 144 9.13 -12.61 2.41
C LEU A 144 9.31 -11.42 3.36
N HIS A 145 8.55 -10.34 3.17
CA HIS A 145 8.65 -9.18 4.06
C HIS A 145 8.25 -9.58 5.48
N PRO A 146 9.09 -9.30 6.51
CA PRO A 146 8.87 -9.80 7.87
C PRO A 146 7.73 -9.08 8.60
N GLN A 147 7.35 -7.91 8.13
CA GLN A 147 6.35 -7.07 8.79
C GLN A 147 5.51 -6.31 7.76
N GLU A 148 4.21 -6.51 7.86
CA GLU A 148 3.23 -5.87 7.00
C GLU A 148 1.93 -5.68 7.78
N THR A 149 1.31 -4.51 7.63
CA THR A 149 -0.02 -4.21 8.14
C THR A 149 -0.93 -3.95 6.95
N SER A 150 -2.09 -4.60 6.92
CA SER A 150 -3.14 -4.33 5.93
C SER A 150 -4.42 -3.85 6.63
N TYR A 151 -5.29 -3.22 5.88
CA TYR A 151 -6.46 -2.52 6.40
C TYR A 151 -7.73 -2.99 5.68
N SER A 152 -8.84 -3.06 6.42
CA SER A 152 -10.18 -2.97 5.84
C SER A 152 -10.58 -1.49 5.71
N ILE A 153 -11.66 -1.19 5.02
CA ILE A 153 -12.21 0.18 4.95
C ILE A 153 -12.43 0.76 6.36
N GLU A 154 -13.04 0.01 7.27
CA GLU A 154 -13.30 0.48 8.64
C GLU A 154 -11.99 0.77 9.39
N ARG A 155 -11.01 -0.12 9.28
CA ARG A 155 -9.68 0.06 9.91
C ARG A 155 -8.91 1.20 9.30
N LEU A 156 -9.06 1.43 7.99
CA LEU A 156 -8.44 2.56 7.29
C LEU A 156 -8.95 3.89 7.84
N PHE A 157 -10.27 4.05 7.99
CA PHE A 157 -10.84 5.28 8.53
C PHE A 157 -10.50 5.48 10.00
N ALA A 158 -10.53 4.43 10.82
CA ALA A 158 -10.05 4.49 12.20
C ALA A 158 -8.57 4.92 12.28
N PHE A 159 -7.72 4.40 11.38
CA PHE A 159 -6.31 4.78 11.29
C PHE A 159 -6.14 6.28 10.92
N ILE A 160 -6.90 6.79 9.96
CA ILE A 160 -6.88 8.21 9.56
C ILE A 160 -7.25 9.12 10.74
N GLU A 161 -8.29 8.75 11.50
CA GLU A 161 -8.76 9.50 12.67
C GLU A 161 -7.68 9.64 13.76
N THR A 162 -6.79 8.65 13.93
CA THR A 162 -5.71 8.72 14.94
C THR A 162 -4.79 9.93 14.76
N ALA A 163 -4.63 10.42 13.53
CA ALA A 163 -3.77 11.56 13.20
C ALA A 163 -4.54 12.89 13.05
N GLY A 164 -5.86 12.89 13.27
CA GLY A 164 -6.69 14.09 13.11
C GLY A 164 -6.76 14.60 11.66
N LEU A 165 -6.49 13.74 10.68
CA LEU A 165 -6.55 14.07 9.26
C LEU A 165 -7.95 13.81 8.70
N GLN A 166 -8.25 14.47 7.59
CA GLN A 166 -9.49 14.28 6.84
C GLN A 166 -9.22 13.54 5.54
N PHE A 167 -10.09 12.61 5.22
CA PHE A 167 -10.07 11.91 3.95
C PHE A 167 -10.53 12.85 2.83
N ALA A 168 -9.66 13.12 1.85
CA ALA A 168 -9.95 14.01 0.73
C ALA A 168 -10.49 13.25 -0.50
N GLY A 169 -10.15 11.96 -0.64
CA GLY A 169 -10.65 11.12 -1.72
C GLY A 169 -9.67 10.01 -2.12
N PHE A 170 -10.18 8.99 -2.80
CA PHE A 170 -9.33 7.98 -3.45
C PHE A 170 -8.69 8.54 -4.72
N SER A 171 -7.48 8.05 -5.05
CA SER A 171 -6.76 8.41 -6.28
C SER A 171 -7.52 7.98 -7.54
N ASN A 172 -8.21 6.85 -7.46
CA ASN A 172 -9.10 6.35 -8.49
C ASN A 172 -10.53 6.16 -7.92
N PRO A 173 -11.36 7.21 -7.89
CA PRO A 173 -12.70 7.13 -7.32
C PRO A 173 -13.64 6.19 -8.08
N GLU A 174 -13.38 5.89 -9.35
CA GLU A 174 -14.21 4.98 -10.16
C GLU A 174 -14.17 3.54 -9.62
N VAL A 175 -13.07 3.13 -9.00
CA VAL A 175 -12.96 1.81 -8.34
C VAL A 175 -13.99 1.67 -7.22
N TRP A 176 -14.36 2.77 -6.59
CA TRP A 176 -15.24 2.84 -5.42
C TRP A 176 -16.69 3.21 -5.74
N ASP A 177 -17.08 3.10 -7.01
CA ASP A 177 -18.47 3.24 -7.44
C ASP A 177 -19.18 1.88 -7.44
N PRO A 178 -20.28 1.70 -6.64
CA PRO A 178 -21.06 0.46 -6.64
C PRO A 178 -21.60 0.08 -8.03
N ALA A 179 -21.83 1.05 -8.93
CA ALA A 179 -22.32 0.80 -10.29
C ALA A 179 -21.33 -0.02 -11.13
N ARG A 180 -20.05 -0.09 -10.74
CA ARG A 180 -19.06 -0.95 -11.38
C ARG A 180 -19.35 -2.45 -11.18
N LEU A 181 -20.00 -2.81 -10.07
CA LEU A 181 -20.22 -4.21 -9.66
C LEU A 181 -21.70 -4.61 -9.65
N LEU A 182 -22.60 -3.67 -9.44
CA LEU A 182 -24.01 -3.92 -9.18
C LEU A 182 -24.90 -3.23 -10.21
N ASN A 183 -26.12 -3.75 -10.37
CA ASN A 183 -27.17 -3.15 -11.20
C ASN A 183 -28.56 -3.40 -10.58
N GLY A 184 -29.60 -2.74 -11.14
CA GLY A 184 -30.99 -2.89 -10.71
C GLY A 184 -31.20 -2.61 -9.23
N GLU A 185 -32.07 -3.36 -8.57
CA GLU A 185 -32.43 -3.17 -7.14
C GLU A 185 -31.21 -3.25 -6.20
N LEU A 186 -30.21 -4.08 -6.50
CA LEU A 186 -29.00 -4.16 -5.68
C LEU A 186 -28.19 -2.87 -5.73
N LEU A 187 -28.09 -2.26 -6.90
CA LEU A 187 -27.43 -0.96 -7.03
C LEU A 187 -28.20 0.14 -6.30
N GLU A 188 -29.52 0.18 -6.42
CA GLU A 188 -30.35 1.15 -5.70
C GLU A 188 -30.16 1.03 -4.18
N ARG A 189 -30.16 -0.19 -3.66
CA ARG A 189 -29.88 -0.46 -2.23
C ARG A 189 -28.48 -0.05 -1.82
N ALA A 190 -27.47 -0.33 -2.64
CA ALA A 190 -26.09 0.05 -2.37
C ALA A 190 -25.93 1.58 -2.33
N GLN A 191 -26.51 2.29 -3.29
CA GLN A 191 -26.47 3.76 -3.37
C GLN A 191 -27.23 4.46 -2.23
N ALA A 192 -28.19 3.78 -1.60
CA ALA A 192 -28.89 4.29 -0.42
C ALA A 192 -28.07 4.18 0.88
N LEU A 193 -26.94 3.45 0.88
CA LEU A 193 -26.06 3.34 2.04
C LEU A 193 -25.23 4.63 2.24
N PRO A 194 -24.82 4.94 3.48
CA PRO A 194 -23.76 5.91 3.71
C PRO A 194 -22.53 5.59 2.88
N VAL A 195 -21.80 6.62 2.40
CA VAL A 195 -20.67 6.45 1.48
C VAL A 195 -19.60 5.48 2.01
N SER A 196 -19.27 5.56 3.29
CA SER A 196 -18.33 4.62 3.91
C SER A 196 -18.80 3.16 3.84
N GLN A 197 -20.11 2.92 3.98
CA GLN A 197 -20.68 1.59 3.85
C GLN A 197 -20.73 1.11 2.39
N GLN A 198 -20.87 2.04 1.42
CA GLN A 198 -20.73 1.69 0.01
C GLN A 198 -19.31 1.18 -0.28
N TRP A 199 -18.27 1.86 0.25
CA TRP A 199 -16.89 1.41 0.10
C TRP A 199 -16.63 0.07 0.80
N SER A 200 -17.15 -0.13 2.03
CA SER A 200 -17.06 -1.43 2.69
C SER A 200 -17.77 -2.54 1.90
N LEU A 201 -18.92 -2.24 1.27
CA LEU A 201 -19.61 -3.20 0.40
C LEU A 201 -18.76 -3.56 -0.83
N ILE A 202 -18.14 -2.56 -1.47
CA ILE A 202 -17.26 -2.79 -2.63
C ILE A 202 -16.07 -3.66 -2.24
N GLU A 203 -15.43 -3.39 -1.10
CA GLU A 203 -14.34 -4.21 -0.58
C GLU A 203 -14.75 -5.69 -0.42
N GLN A 204 -15.98 -5.97 0.02
CA GLN A 204 -16.48 -7.34 0.15
C GLN A 204 -16.79 -7.99 -1.19
N LEU A 205 -17.19 -7.21 -2.20
CA LEU A 205 -17.59 -7.72 -3.51
C LEU A 205 -16.40 -7.82 -4.49
N ASP A 206 -15.36 -7.05 -4.27
CA ASP A 206 -14.17 -7.04 -5.12
C ASP A 206 -12.90 -7.44 -4.34
N PRO A 207 -12.67 -8.76 -4.19
CA PRO A 207 -11.49 -9.26 -3.49
C PRO A 207 -10.18 -8.98 -4.23
N ASP A 208 -10.23 -8.33 -5.39
CA ASP A 208 -9.04 -7.94 -6.15
C ASP A 208 -8.46 -6.59 -5.71
N ILE A 209 -9.15 -5.84 -4.87
CA ILE A 209 -8.61 -4.61 -4.28
C ILE A 209 -7.52 -4.97 -3.27
N SER A 210 -6.25 -4.85 -3.68
CA SER A 210 -5.08 -5.21 -2.87
C SER A 210 -4.46 -4.03 -2.13
N HIS A 211 -4.90 -2.80 -2.43
CA HIS A 211 -4.39 -1.58 -1.80
C HIS A 211 -5.43 -0.47 -1.85
N PHE A 212 -5.24 0.48 -0.95
CA PHE A 212 -5.89 1.77 -0.95
C PHE A 212 -4.89 2.83 -1.38
N GLU A 213 -5.25 3.65 -2.35
CA GLU A 213 -4.49 4.81 -2.77
C GLU A 213 -5.39 6.04 -2.67
N PHE A 214 -5.00 7.00 -1.82
CA PHE A 214 -5.91 8.06 -1.40
C PHE A 214 -5.17 9.30 -0.91
N PHE A 215 -5.91 10.38 -0.78
CA PHE A 215 -5.42 11.67 -0.31
C PHE A 215 -6.03 12.04 1.04
N LEU A 216 -5.20 12.67 1.89
CA LEU A 216 -5.58 13.24 3.16
C LEU A 216 -5.21 14.73 3.21
N SER A 217 -5.94 15.50 4.02
CA SER A 217 -5.65 16.89 4.33
C SER A 217 -5.82 17.16 5.82
N LYS A 218 -5.32 18.30 6.30
CA LYS A 218 -5.72 18.81 7.62
C LYS A 218 -7.15 19.30 7.58
N ALA A 219 -7.80 19.30 8.74
CA ALA A 219 -9.08 19.98 8.91
C ALA A 219 -8.92 21.49 8.60
N PRO A 220 -9.92 22.14 7.97
CA PRO A 220 -9.88 23.57 7.67
C PRO A 220 -9.84 24.44 8.91
#